data_f9b0a51cda636d1a0e0293f74de81aae
#
_entry.id   f9b0a51cda636d1a0e0293f74de81aae
#
_cell.length_a   1.000
_cell.length_b   1.000
_cell.length_c   1.000
_cell.angle_alpha   90.00
_cell.angle_beta   90.00
_cell.angle_gamma   90.00
#
_symmetry.space_group_name_H-M   'P 1'
#
loop_
_entity.id
_entity.type
_entity.pdbx_description
1 polymer ?
#
loop_
_entity_poly.entity_id
_entity_poly.type
_entity_poly.pdbx_seq_one_letter_code
_entity_poly.pdbx_strand_id
1 'polypeptide(L)'
;MAERENRRERRDDRRDRDENPEFADRLVAINRVSKTVKGGKRFGFAALVVVGDQKGRVGFGKGKAKEVPEAVRKATEQARRSLIRVPLRDGRTLHHDIEGRHGAGKVVMRTAVAGTGIIAGGPMRAVFEMLGLQDVVAKSLGSQNPYNMVRATIDALKAQASPRQVAQRRGKKVADILRKPDGEEAAA
;
A
#
# COMPACT_ATOMS: atom_id res chain seq x y z
N MET A 1 22.95 13.82 38.24
CA MET A 1 23.72 13.20 37.14
C MET A 1 22.98 12.01 36.56
N ALA A 2 22.54 11.04 37.36
CA ALA A 2 21.86 9.80 36.93
C ALA A 2 20.53 10.00 36.13
N GLU A 3 19.72 11.01 36.44
CA GLU A 3 18.47 11.25 35.70
C GLU A 3 18.67 11.77 34.25
N ARG A 4 19.79 12.46 34.00
CA ARG A 4 20.12 12.95 32.64
C ARG A 4 20.68 11.83 31.76
N GLU A 5 21.39 10.84 32.34
CA GLU A 5 21.87 9.64 31.64
C GLU A 5 20.70 8.71 31.29
N ASN A 6 19.81 8.44 32.22
CA ASN A 6 18.61 7.61 32.00
C ASN A 6 17.66 8.21 30.95
N ARG A 7 17.69 9.55 30.77
CA ARG A 7 16.90 10.25 29.74
C ARG A 7 17.59 10.21 28.36
N ARG A 8 18.91 10.06 28.31
CA ARG A 8 19.67 9.85 27.06
C ARG A 8 19.54 8.40 26.61
N GLU A 9 19.70 7.43 27.48
CA GLU A 9 19.49 6.01 27.16
C GLU A 9 18.07 5.72 26.66
N ARG A 10 17.03 6.31 27.27
CA ARG A 10 15.65 6.22 26.76
C ARG A 10 15.41 6.93 25.44
N ARG A 11 16.27 7.87 25.03
CA ARG A 11 16.22 8.53 23.70
C ARG A 11 16.95 7.71 22.66
N ASP A 12 18.04 7.04 22.99
CA ASP A 12 18.77 6.14 22.09
C ASP A 12 17.99 4.83 21.88
N ASP A 13 17.40 4.26 22.91
CA ASP A 13 16.47 3.10 22.82
C ASP A 13 15.23 3.37 21.94
N ARG A 14 14.85 4.64 21.78
CA ARG A 14 13.77 5.04 20.84
C ARG A 14 14.27 5.20 19.41
N ARG A 15 15.55 5.50 19.17
CA ARG A 15 16.14 5.59 17.83
C ARG A 15 16.34 4.19 17.24
N ASP A 16 16.77 3.22 18.03
CA ASP A 16 16.97 1.84 17.59
C ASP A 16 15.66 1.09 17.31
N ARG A 17 14.53 1.56 17.86
CA ARG A 17 13.19 1.02 17.50
C ARG A 17 12.66 1.49 16.16
N ASP A 18 13.25 2.52 15.55
CA ASP A 18 12.84 3.03 14.23
C ASP A 18 13.48 2.24 13.07
N GLU A 19 14.52 1.48 13.30
CA GLU A 19 15.12 0.54 12.33
C GLU A 19 14.59 -0.87 12.56
N ASN A 20 13.30 -1.09 12.35
CA ASN A 20 12.76 -2.44 12.28
C ASN A 20 13.06 -3.00 10.88
N PRO A 21 14.01 -3.96 10.74
CA PRO A 21 14.46 -4.48 9.44
C PRO A 21 13.38 -5.27 8.69
N GLU A 22 12.20 -5.46 9.31
CA GLU A 22 11.08 -6.17 8.69
C GLU A 22 10.30 -5.35 7.65
N PHE A 23 10.45 -4.02 7.62
CA PHE A 23 9.63 -3.16 6.75
C PHE A 23 10.50 -2.36 5.79
N ALA A 24 10.29 -2.60 4.50
CA ALA A 24 10.82 -1.74 3.45
C ALA A 24 9.89 -0.54 3.25
N ASP A 25 10.46 0.62 2.93
CA ASP A 25 9.71 1.81 2.57
C ASP A 25 10.06 2.30 1.17
N ARG A 26 9.09 2.91 0.50
CA ARG A 26 9.27 3.50 -0.82
C ARG A 26 8.61 4.85 -0.91
N LEU A 27 9.40 5.84 -1.26
CA LEU A 27 8.92 7.18 -1.55
C LEU A 27 8.21 7.18 -2.92
N VAL A 28 6.93 7.56 -2.93
CA VAL A 28 6.11 7.63 -4.14
C VAL A 28 6.16 9.01 -4.78
N ALA A 29 6.01 10.06 -3.98
CA ALA A 29 6.02 11.43 -4.47
C ALA A 29 6.44 12.42 -3.39
N ILE A 30 7.15 13.47 -3.82
CA ILE A 30 7.45 14.67 -3.03
C ILE A 30 6.94 15.87 -3.78
N ASN A 31 6.13 16.69 -3.13
CA ASN A 31 5.62 17.93 -3.70
C ASN A 31 6.00 19.12 -2.82
N ARG A 32 6.53 20.19 -3.42
CA ARG A 32 6.69 21.47 -2.75
C ARG A 32 5.33 22.13 -2.65
N VAL A 33 4.93 22.51 -1.44
CA VAL A 33 3.66 23.18 -1.14
C VAL A 33 3.91 24.56 -0.56
N SER A 34 2.98 25.48 -0.77
CA SER A 34 3.11 26.83 -0.21
C SER A 34 1.79 27.27 0.45
N LYS A 35 1.92 28.06 1.51
CA LYS A 35 0.81 28.78 2.14
C LYS A 35 1.06 30.26 2.00
N THR A 36 0.14 30.98 1.35
CA THR A 36 0.18 32.44 1.25
C THR A 36 -0.30 33.06 2.56
N VAL A 37 0.46 33.97 3.10
CA VAL A 37 0.18 34.73 4.34
C VAL A 37 0.38 36.21 4.07
N LYS A 38 -0.10 37.11 4.97
CA LYS A 38 0.27 38.55 4.95
C LYS A 38 1.80 38.63 5.03
N GLY A 39 2.45 39.25 4.04
CA GLY A 39 3.90 39.35 3.94
C GLY A 39 4.59 38.31 3.05
N GLY A 40 3.87 37.39 2.37
CA GLY A 40 4.48 36.48 1.39
C GLY A 40 4.02 35.03 1.45
N LYS A 41 4.83 34.14 0.86
CA LYS A 41 4.54 32.69 0.78
C LYS A 41 5.46 31.91 1.72
N ARG A 42 4.87 31.03 2.55
CA ARG A 42 5.62 30.07 3.35
C ARG A 42 5.63 28.73 2.64
N PHE A 43 6.81 28.22 2.34
CA PHE A 43 7.01 26.94 1.65
C PHE A 43 7.16 25.78 2.63
N GLY A 44 6.81 24.60 2.16
CA GLY A 44 7.03 23.31 2.82
C GLY A 44 7.03 22.19 1.80
N PHE A 45 7.21 20.98 2.28
CA PHE A 45 7.21 19.77 1.46
C PHE A 45 6.15 18.78 1.95
N ALA A 46 5.51 18.10 1.00
CA ALA A 46 4.59 17.01 1.27
C ALA A 46 5.18 15.74 0.65
N ALA A 47 5.43 14.72 1.47
CA ALA A 47 5.88 13.41 1.05
C ALA A 47 4.73 12.40 1.12
N LEU A 48 4.69 11.48 0.15
CA LEU A 48 3.83 10.30 0.12
C LEU A 48 4.74 9.07 0.13
N VAL A 49 4.61 8.23 1.17
CA VAL A 49 5.43 7.03 1.37
C VAL A 49 4.53 5.81 1.51
N VAL A 50 4.96 4.70 0.95
CA VAL A 50 4.37 3.38 1.12
C VAL A 50 5.37 2.52 1.88
N VAL A 51 4.89 1.76 2.85
CA VAL A 51 5.68 0.84 3.69
C VAL A 51 5.06 -0.54 3.62
N GLY A 52 5.88 -1.58 3.54
CA GLY A 52 5.41 -2.96 3.52
C GLY A 52 6.48 -3.96 3.96
N ASP A 53 6.04 -5.17 4.27
CA ASP A 53 6.91 -6.28 4.70
C ASP A 53 7.23 -7.26 3.57
N GLN A 54 6.76 -6.99 2.36
CA GLN A 54 6.88 -7.90 1.20
C GLN A 54 6.29 -9.31 1.44
N LYS A 55 5.46 -9.46 2.49
CA LYS A 55 4.82 -10.70 2.91
C LYS A 55 3.31 -10.56 3.06
N GLY A 56 2.72 -9.60 2.36
CA GLY A 56 1.27 -9.36 2.35
C GLY A 56 0.78 -8.26 3.28
N ARG A 57 1.67 -7.48 3.92
CA ARG A 57 1.30 -6.28 4.67
C ARG A 57 1.80 -5.03 3.97
N VAL A 58 0.95 -4.05 3.83
CA VAL A 58 1.28 -2.75 3.22
C VAL A 58 0.50 -1.62 3.88
N GLY A 59 1.12 -0.47 4.00
CA GLY A 59 0.51 0.75 4.48
C GLY A 59 1.00 1.96 3.70
N PHE A 60 0.30 3.07 3.80
CA PHE A 60 0.74 4.32 3.21
C PHE A 60 0.57 5.46 4.19
N GLY A 61 1.40 6.47 4.03
CA GLY A 61 1.34 7.68 4.85
C GLY A 61 1.70 8.92 4.06
N LYS A 62 1.19 10.06 4.51
CA LYS A 62 1.57 11.37 3.99
C LYS A 62 2.11 12.23 5.13
N GLY A 63 3.28 12.85 4.92
CA GLY A 63 3.88 13.77 5.86
C GLY A 63 4.04 15.16 5.25
N LYS A 64 3.91 16.19 6.06
CA LYS A 64 4.24 17.56 5.69
C LYS A 64 5.21 18.18 6.68
N ALA A 65 6.25 18.83 6.18
CA ALA A 65 7.24 19.53 6.99
C ALA A 65 7.89 20.68 6.22
N LYS A 66 8.73 21.47 6.89
CA LYS A 66 9.53 22.51 6.24
C LYS A 66 10.68 21.91 5.44
N GLU A 67 11.21 20.77 5.88
CA GLU A 67 12.31 20.03 5.27
C GLU A 67 11.83 18.68 4.72
N VAL A 68 12.49 18.21 3.64
CA VAL A 68 12.16 16.94 3.00
C VAL A 68 12.37 15.73 3.92
N PRO A 69 13.51 15.58 4.62
CA PRO A 69 13.74 14.41 5.49
C PRO A 69 12.68 14.29 6.59
N GLU A 70 12.32 15.41 7.20
CA GLU A 70 11.28 15.44 8.23
C GLU A 70 9.89 15.09 7.68
N ALA A 71 9.57 15.52 6.45
CA ALA A 71 8.31 15.16 5.80
C ALA A 71 8.24 13.66 5.50
N VAL A 72 9.35 13.07 5.03
CA VAL A 72 9.46 11.62 4.78
C VAL A 72 9.32 10.85 6.10
N ARG A 73 10.06 11.21 7.14
CA ARG A 73 9.96 10.57 8.46
C ARG A 73 8.53 10.53 8.99
N LYS A 74 7.83 11.66 8.95
CA LYS A 74 6.40 11.73 9.36
C LYS A 74 5.50 10.85 8.50
N ALA A 75 5.76 10.78 7.18
CA ALA A 75 5.00 9.93 6.28
C ALA A 75 5.23 8.44 6.57
N THR A 76 6.48 8.01 6.78
CA THR A 76 6.83 6.63 7.11
C THR A 76 6.21 6.20 8.45
N GLU A 77 6.27 7.05 9.48
CA GLU A 77 5.63 6.78 10.77
C GLU A 77 4.11 6.61 10.62
N GLN A 78 3.46 7.48 9.84
CA GLN A 78 2.03 7.35 9.54
C GLN A 78 1.72 6.07 8.76
N ALA A 79 2.55 5.69 7.79
CA ALA A 79 2.38 4.47 6.99
C ALA A 79 2.47 3.21 7.86
N ARG A 80 3.44 3.13 8.78
CA ARG A 80 3.60 2.03 9.75
C ARG A 80 2.36 1.85 10.65
N ARG A 81 1.68 2.94 11.01
CA ARG A 81 0.44 2.89 11.82
C ARG A 81 -0.78 2.41 11.02
N SER A 82 -0.75 2.52 9.68
CA SER A 82 -1.87 2.22 8.78
C SER A 82 -1.70 0.91 8.00
N LEU A 83 -0.87 -0.01 8.47
CA LEU A 83 -0.63 -1.30 7.83
C LEU A 83 -1.91 -2.13 7.75
N ILE A 84 -2.16 -2.69 6.57
CA ILE A 84 -3.22 -3.64 6.30
C ILE A 84 -2.62 -4.98 5.87
N ARG A 85 -3.31 -6.08 6.15
CA ARG A 85 -2.97 -7.40 5.65
C ARG A 85 -3.88 -7.77 4.49
N VAL A 86 -3.27 -8.16 3.38
CA VAL A 86 -3.96 -8.55 2.14
C VAL A 86 -3.74 -10.04 1.89
N PRO A 87 -4.80 -10.82 1.65
CA PRO A 87 -4.62 -12.22 1.24
C PRO A 87 -4.05 -12.28 -0.18
N LEU A 88 -2.98 -13.05 -0.36
CA LEU A 88 -2.33 -13.28 -1.64
C LEU A 88 -2.51 -14.74 -2.05
N ARG A 89 -2.66 -14.99 -3.35
CA ARG A 89 -2.63 -16.33 -3.92
C ARG A 89 -1.17 -16.75 -4.12
N ASP A 90 -0.77 -17.85 -3.47
CA ASP A 90 0.57 -18.43 -3.53
C ASP A 90 1.70 -17.42 -3.17
N GLY A 91 1.36 -16.37 -2.41
CA GLY A 91 2.29 -15.29 -2.09
C GLY A 91 2.73 -14.44 -3.29
N ARG A 92 2.16 -14.64 -4.49
CA ARG A 92 2.63 -14.04 -5.75
C ARG A 92 1.65 -13.08 -6.40
N THR A 93 0.34 -13.43 -6.41
CA THR A 93 -0.67 -12.68 -7.16
C THR A 93 -1.95 -12.50 -6.35
N LEU A 94 -2.92 -11.80 -6.92
CA LEU A 94 -4.24 -11.58 -6.33
C LEU A 94 -5.12 -12.83 -6.46
N HIS A 95 -6.15 -12.97 -5.61
CA HIS A 95 -7.12 -14.09 -5.72
C HIS A 95 -8.11 -13.88 -6.86
N HIS A 96 -8.52 -12.66 -7.12
CA HIS A 96 -9.49 -12.30 -8.17
C HIS A 96 -9.24 -10.86 -8.66
N ASP A 97 -9.79 -10.56 -9.83
CA ASP A 97 -9.78 -9.21 -10.38
C ASP A 97 -10.61 -8.27 -9.50
N ILE A 98 -10.16 -7.04 -9.33
CA ILE A 98 -10.80 -6.09 -8.44
C ILE A 98 -10.64 -4.65 -8.94
N GLU A 99 -11.66 -3.86 -8.70
CA GLU A 99 -11.65 -2.42 -8.92
C GLU A 99 -11.63 -1.68 -7.59
N GLY A 100 -10.92 -0.56 -7.56
CA GLY A 100 -10.90 0.35 -6.42
C GLY A 100 -11.21 1.77 -6.84
N ARG A 101 -11.84 2.52 -5.94
CA ARG A 101 -12.17 3.91 -6.18
C ARG A 101 -11.90 4.75 -4.94
N HIS A 102 -11.25 5.89 -5.14
CA HIS A 102 -11.08 6.88 -4.09
C HIS A 102 -11.09 8.30 -4.68
N GLY A 103 -12.09 9.09 -4.30
CA GLY A 103 -12.31 10.39 -4.93
C GLY A 103 -12.45 10.24 -6.45
N ALA A 104 -11.66 11.00 -7.21
CA ALA A 104 -11.59 10.91 -8.67
C ALA A 104 -10.68 9.77 -9.18
N GLY A 105 -9.95 9.08 -8.29
CA GLY A 105 -9.09 7.93 -8.66
C GLY A 105 -9.92 6.67 -8.82
N LYS A 106 -9.82 6.02 -9.99
CA LYS A 106 -10.32 4.67 -10.26
C LYS A 106 -9.16 3.80 -10.72
N VAL A 107 -9.00 2.62 -10.13
CA VAL A 107 -7.97 1.64 -10.49
C VAL A 107 -8.62 0.29 -10.75
N VAL A 108 -8.07 -0.44 -11.70
CA VAL A 108 -8.43 -1.82 -12.01
C VAL A 108 -7.17 -2.66 -11.82
N MET A 109 -7.30 -3.77 -11.10
CA MET A 109 -6.23 -4.72 -10.86
C MET A 109 -6.71 -6.11 -11.26
N ARG A 110 -5.88 -6.82 -12.03
CA ARG A 110 -6.17 -8.15 -12.54
C ARG A 110 -5.10 -9.13 -12.08
N THR A 111 -5.54 -10.34 -11.82
CA THR A 111 -4.64 -11.47 -11.59
C THR A 111 -3.79 -11.71 -12.82
N ALA A 112 -2.58 -12.20 -12.62
CA ALA A 112 -1.67 -12.53 -13.70
C ALA A 112 -1.04 -13.91 -13.48
N VAL A 113 -0.66 -14.55 -14.58
CA VAL A 113 0.08 -15.82 -14.55
C VAL A 113 1.51 -15.59 -14.08
N ALA A 114 2.13 -16.63 -13.53
CA ALA A 114 3.51 -16.56 -13.08
C ALA A 114 4.44 -16.15 -14.22
N GLY A 115 5.36 -15.20 -13.93
CA GLY A 115 6.30 -14.65 -14.89
C GLY A 115 5.85 -13.39 -15.63
N THR A 116 4.59 -12.94 -15.44
CA THR A 116 4.09 -11.67 -16.04
C THR A 116 4.82 -10.46 -15.46
N GLY A 117 5.19 -10.52 -14.17
CA GLY A 117 5.75 -9.39 -13.45
C GLY A 117 4.71 -8.34 -13.05
N ILE A 118 5.20 -7.21 -12.53
CA ILE A 118 4.35 -6.10 -12.11
C ILE A 118 4.16 -5.12 -13.28
N ILE A 119 2.99 -5.13 -13.89
CA ILE A 119 2.60 -4.19 -14.95
C ILE A 119 1.63 -3.17 -14.37
N ALA A 120 2.16 -2.04 -13.90
CA ALA A 120 1.37 -1.00 -13.21
C ALA A 120 1.98 0.39 -13.34
N GLY A 121 1.16 1.42 -13.18
CA GLY A 121 1.62 2.81 -13.07
C GLY A 121 2.48 3.02 -11.82
N GLY A 122 3.42 3.98 -11.85
CA GLY A 122 4.42 4.20 -10.80
C GLY A 122 3.90 4.15 -9.36
N PRO A 123 2.88 4.94 -8.97
CA PRO A 123 2.33 4.92 -7.62
C PRO A 123 1.75 3.56 -7.21
N MET A 124 1.08 2.86 -8.14
CA MET A 124 0.51 1.52 -7.89
C MET A 124 1.60 0.46 -7.79
N ARG A 125 2.62 0.54 -8.69
CA ARG A 125 3.78 -0.34 -8.65
C ARG A 125 4.49 -0.30 -7.31
N ALA A 126 4.68 0.90 -6.73
CA ALA A 126 5.28 1.05 -5.41
C ALA A 126 4.48 0.30 -4.32
N VAL A 127 3.14 0.32 -4.40
CA VAL A 127 2.28 -0.44 -3.45
C VAL A 127 2.47 -1.95 -3.63
N PHE A 128 2.50 -2.45 -4.87
CA PHE A 128 2.63 -3.88 -5.14
C PHE A 128 4.00 -4.44 -4.77
N GLU A 129 5.08 -3.69 -5.03
CA GLU A 129 6.44 -4.07 -4.63
C GLU A 129 6.58 -4.15 -3.10
N MET A 130 6.03 -3.17 -2.37
CA MET A 130 6.07 -3.17 -0.91
C MET A 130 5.15 -4.26 -0.30
N LEU A 131 4.06 -4.63 -0.99
CA LEU A 131 3.20 -5.74 -0.59
C LEU A 131 3.86 -7.11 -0.81
N GLY A 132 4.80 -7.21 -1.76
CA GLY A 132 5.46 -8.45 -2.16
C GLY A 132 4.76 -9.19 -3.30
N LEU A 133 3.86 -8.52 -4.05
CA LEU A 133 3.30 -9.07 -5.28
C LEU A 133 4.41 -9.23 -6.34
N GLN A 134 4.37 -10.34 -7.06
CA GLN A 134 5.29 -10.64 -8.16
C GLN A 134 4.61 -10.50 -9.51
N ASP A 135 3.33 -10.90 -9.61
CA ASP A 135 2.59 -10.94 -10.86
C ASP A 135 1.24 -10.24 -10.71
N VAL A 136 1.10 -9.09 -11.36
CA VAL A 136 -0.15 -8.30 -11.36
C VAL A 136 -0.19 -7.35 -12.56
N VAL A 137 -1.36 -7.21 -13.17
CA VAL A 137 -1.63 -6.19 -14.19
C VAL A 137 -2.61 -5.18 -13.64
N ALA A 138 -2.25 -3.91 -13.67
CA ALA A 138 -3.09 -2.86 -13.13
C ALA A 138 -3.05 -1.58 -13.96
N LYS A 139 -4.20 -0.90 -14.03
CA LYS A 139 -4.37 0.34 -14.76
C LYS A 139 -5.13 1.37 -13.94
N SER A 140 -4.64 2.59 -13.91
CA SER A 140 -5.38 3.74 -13.41
C SER A 140 -6.26 4.31 -14.53
N LEU A 141 -7.55 4.42 -14.28
CA LEU A 141 -8.55 4.90 -15.24
C LEU A 141 -9.08 6.30 -14.89
N GLY A 142 -8.75 6.83 -13.73
CA GLY A 142 -9.27 8.09 -13.23
C GLY A 142 -8.18 9.15 -13.10
N SER A 143 -7.98 9.62 -11.88
CA SER A 143 -7.04 10.69 -11.55
C SER A 143 -5.58 10.28 -11.70
N GLN A 144 -4.74 11.19 -12.19
CA GLN A 144 -3.28 11.04 -12.20
C GLN A 144 -2.63 11.43 -10.87
N ASN A 145 -3.40 11.91 -9.88
CA ASN A 145 -2.87 12.28 -8.57
C ASN A 145 -2.36 11.04 -7.83
N PRO A 146 -1.05 10.96 -7.50
CA PRO A 146 -0.46 9.80 -6.84
C PRO A 146 -1.15 9.41 -5.54
N TYR A 147 -1.61 10.39 -4.76
CA TYR A 147 -2.34 10.14 -3.52
C TYR A 147 -3.65 9.40 -3.75
N ASN A 148 -4.46 9.84 -4.74
CA ASN A 148 -5.72 9.19 -5.07
C ASN A 148 -5.49 7.77 -5.62
N MET A 149 -4.45 7.59 -6.46
CA MET A 149 -4.09 6.28 -7.01
C MET A 149 -3.69 5.29 -5.92
N VAL A 150 -2.76 5.67 -5.02
CA VAL A 150 -2.33 4.82 -3.90
C VAL A 150 -3.52 4.46 -3.01
N ARG A 151 -4.36 5.43 -2.69
CA ARG A 151 -5.51 5.19 -1.81
C ARG A 151 -6.55 4.28 -2.46
N ALA A 152 -6.89 4.51 -3.75
CA ALA A 152 -7.78 3.63 -4.49
C ALA A 152 -7.22 2.20 -4.60
N THR A 153 -5.90 2.04 -4.80
CA THR A 153 -5.24 0.73 -4.80
C THR A 153 -5.37 0.03 -3.44
N ILE A 154 -5.12 0.74 -2.35
CA ILE A 154 -5.23 0.17 -1.01
C ILE A 154 -6.68 -0.15 -0.64
N ASP A 155 -7.64 0.68 -1.02
CA ASP A 155 -9.06 0.41 -0.79
C ASP A 155 -9.53 -0.83 -1.58
N ALA A 156 -9.04 -1.02 -2.83
CA ALA A 156 -9.27 -2.25 -3.57
C ALA A 156 -8.62 -3.48 -2.90
N LEU A 157 -7.37 -3.37 -2.46
CA LEU A 157 -6.66 -4.46 -1.77
C LEU A 157 -7.35 -4.87 -0.46
N LYS A 158 -7.98 -3.94 0.27
CA LYS A 158 -8.80 -4.25 1.45
C LYS A 158 -10.04 -5.07 1.13
N ALA A 159 -10.62 -4.86 -0.04
CA ALA A 159 -11.80 -5.59 -0.50
C ALA A 159 -11.47 -6.98 -1.06
N GLN A 160 -10.17 -7.31 -1.23
CA GLN A 160 -9.70 -8.60 -1.68
C GLN A 160 -10.13 -9.71 -0.69
N ALA A 161 -10.76 -10.76 -1.20
CA ALA A 161 -11.22 -11.89 -0.41
C ALA A 161 -10.56 -13.20 -0.86
N SER A 162 -10.04 -13.97 0.11
CA SER A 162 -9.56 -15.33 -0.19
C SER A 162 -10.74 -16.30 -0.33
N PRO A 163 -10.59 -17.41 -1.10
CA PRO A 163 -11.62 -18.44 -1.21
C PRO A 163 -12.05 -19.01 0.15
N ARG A 164 -11.11 -19.08 1.10
CA ARG A 164 -11.42 -19.52 2.48
C ARG A 164 -12.36 -18.56 3.21
N GLN A 165 -12.10 -17.26 3.10
CA GLN A 165 -12.97 -16.23 3.71
C GLN A 165 -14.36 -16.22 3.10
N VAL A 166 -14.46 -16.42 1.77
CA VAL A 166 -15.74 -16.52 1.05
C VAL A 166 -16.49 -17.77 1.48
N ALA A 167 -15.81 -18.92 1.57
CA ALA A 167 -16.35 -20.19 2.02
C ALA A 167 -16.94 -20.07 3.44
N GLN A 168 -16.17 -19.53 4.36
CA GLN A 168 -16.59 -19.30 5.74
C GLN A 168 -17.83 -18.39 5.81
N ARG A 169 -17.86 -17.29 5.05
CA ARG A 169 -18.99 -16.36 5.00
C ARG A 169 -20.26 -16.99 4.45
N ARG A 170 -20.12 -17.94 3.49
CA ARG A 170 -21.25 -18.65 2.85
C ARG A 170 -21.60 -19.97 3.53
N GLY A 171 -20.88 -20.40 4.56
CA GLY A 171 -21.09 -21.71 5.21
C GLY A 171 -20.86 -22.91 4.30
N LYS A 172 -20.01 -22.78 3.25
CA LYS A 172 -19.72 -23.82 2.25
C LYS A 172 -18.27 -24.28 2.33
N LYS A 173 -17.97 -25.44 1.75
CA LYS A 173 -16.59 -25.92 1.60
C LYS A 173 -15.87 -25.13 0.51
N VAL A 174 -14.56 -24.96 0.64
CA VAL A 174 -13.74 -24.24 -0.36
C VAL A 174 -13.83 -24.89 -1.74
N ALA A 175 -13.89 -26.23 -1.79
CA ALA A 175 -14.05 -26.98 -3.04
C ALA A 175 -15.32 -26.60 -3.82
N ASP A 176 -16.44 -26.37 -3.11
CA ASP A 176 -17.73 -25.99 -3.73
C ASP A 176 -17.69 -24.58 -4.36
N ILE A 177 -16.79 -23.71 -3.86
CA ILE A 177 -16.62 -22.35 -4.40
C ILE A 177 -15.69 -22.34 -5.60
N LEU A 178 -14.66 -23.18 -5.60
CA LEU A 178 -13.67 -23.27 -6.68
C LEU A 178 -14.15 -24.17 -7.82
N ARG A 179 -15.20 -24.98 -7.60
CA ARG A 179 -15.80 -25.79 -8.65
C ARG A 179 -16.39 -24.88 -9.73
N LYS A 180 -15.91 -25.02 -10.97
CA LYS A 180 -16.56 -24.40 -12.12
C LYS A 180 -17.99 -24.98 -12.22
N PRO A 181 -19.01 -24.18 -12.53
CA PRO A 181 -20.30 -24.77 -12.87
C PRO A 181 -20.11 -25.70 -14.06
N ASP A 182 -20.55 -26.95 -13.87
CA ASP A 182 -20.55 -27.97 -14.92
C ASP A 182 -21.49 -27.46 -16.04
N GLY A 183 -20.98 -26.88 -17.12
CA GLY A 183 -21.84 -26.37 -18.19
C GLY A 183 -21.17 -25.44 -19.22
N GLU A 184 -19.91 -25.05 -19.06
CA GLU A 184 -19.17 -24.39 -20.14
C GLU A 184 -18.02 -25.29 -20.62
N GLU A 185 -18.36 -26.48 -21.16
CA GLU A 185 -17.52 -27.10 -22.15
C GLU A 185 -17.67 -26.32 -23.45
N ALA A 186 -16.58 -25.57 -23.76
CA ALA A 186 -16.07 -25.27 -25.07
C ALA A 186 -17.09 -25.27 -26.23
N ALA A 187 -17.68 -24.12 -26.52
CA ALA A 187 -17.89 -23.76 -27.91
C ALA A 187 -16.55 -23.17 -28.41
N ALA A 188 -15.73 -24.02 -29.04
CA ALA A 188 -14.58 -23.65 -29.82
C ALA A 188 -15.02 -22.95 -31.10
#